data_14ca0fad52ce724e8fac071461b7a009
#
_entry.id   14ca0fad52ce724e8fac071461b7a009
#
_cell.length_a   1.000
_cell.length_b   1.000
_cell.length_c   1.000
_cell.angle_alpha   90.00
_cell.angle_beta   90.00
_cell.angle_gamma   90.00
#
_symmetry.space_group_name_H-M   'P 1'
#
loop_
_entity.id
_entity.type
_entity.pdbx_description
1 polymer ?
#
loop_
_entity_poly.entity_id
_entity_poly.type
_entity_poly.pdbx_seq_one_letter_code
_entity_poly.pdbx_strand_id
1 'polypeptide(L)'
;MIDSLEIDYKKIKSLVSRETLKELETFRKLIIMRNNDINLISSTTIGASKDRHIVDSAQIIDFVDKNRSVCTDLGSGAGLPGIVLAIIMKHKNSNMQFNLYEKSYHKSKFLEEVSRKLNLNTKVFNQNIFEQENLHSEFIVARAFK
;
A
#
# COMPACT_ATOMS: atom_id res chain seq x y z
N MET A 1 -16.49 -5.38 -20.01
CA MET A 1 -16.89 -5.85 -18.68
C MET A 1 -15.69 -6.12 -17.81
N ILE A 2 -14.84 -7.04 -18.21
CA ILE A 2 -13.59 -7.28 -17.50
C ILE A 2 -12.70 -6.06 -17.57
N ASP A 3 -12.72 -5.35 -18.65
CA ASP A 3 -11.91 -4.15 -18.88
C ASP A 3 -12.22 -3.02 -17.87
N SER A 4 -13.46 -2.97 -17.38
CA SER A 4 -13.84 -2.00 -16.36
C SER A 4 -13.25 -2.33 -14.97
N LEU A 5 -12.72 -3.54 -14.81
CA LEU A 5 -12.08 -3.98 -13.59
C LEU A 5 -10.57 -3.84 -13.64
N GLU A 6 -10.02 -3.52 -14.79
CA GLU A 6 -8.59 -3.26 -14.91
C GLU A 6 -8.28 -1.86 -14.41
N ILE A 7 -7.19 -1.76 -13.67
CA ILE A 7 -6.70 -0.46 -13.22
C ILE A 7 -6.28 0.33 -14.46
N ASP A 8 -6.68 1.60 -14.50
CA ASP A 8 -6.19 2.48 -15.55
C ASP A 8 -4.73 2.83 -15.28
N TYR A 9 -3.85 1.94 -15.66
CA TYR A 9 -2.42 2.10 -15.45
C TYR A 9 -1.78 3.15 -16.36
N LYS A 10 -2.53 3.73 -17.29
CA LYS A 10 -1.99 4.75 -18.20
C LYS A 10 -1.34 5.89 -17.44
N LYS A 11 -1.93 6.28 -16.31
CA LYS A 11 -1.44 7.38 -15.49
C LYS A 11 -0.11 7.08 -14.81
N ILE A 12 0.19 5.82 -14.54
CA ILE A 12 1.41 5.43 -13.83
C ILE A 12 2.35 4.56 -14.66
N LYS A 13 1.96 4.24 -15.89
CA LYS A 13 2.71 3.35 -16.77
C LYS A 13 4.14 3.85 -17.04
N SER A 14 4.32 5.16 -17.08
CA SER A 14 5.64 5.77 -17.26
C SER A 14 6.47 5.81 -15.97
N LEU A 15 5.84 5.59 -14.82
CA LEU A 15 6.48 5.69 -13.51
C LEU A 15 7.02 4.36 -13.02
N VAL A 16 6.49 3.24 -13.51
CA VAL A 16 6.76 1.92 -12.97
C VAL A 16 7.02 0.89 -14.06
N SER A 17 7.74 -0.17 -13.70
CA SER A 17 8.05 -1.26 -14.61
C SER A 17 6.86 -2.18 -14.82
N ARG A 18 6.97 -3.06 -15.82
CA ARG A 18 5.97 -4.08 -16.10
C ARG A 18 5.80 -5.04 -14.93
N GLU A 19 6.89 -5.41 -14.30
CA GLU A 19 6.88 -6.30 -13.12
C GLU A 19 6.14 -5.64 -11.95
N THR A 20 6.37 -4.36 -11.74
CA THR A 20 5.66 -3.58 -10.72
C THR A 20 4.16 -3.57 -10.99
N LEU A 21 3.75 -3.37 -12.24
CA LEU A 21 2.33 -3.39 -12.60
C LEU A 21 1.69 -4.75 -12.29
N LYS A 22 2.40 -5.84 -12.53
CA LYS A 22 1.92 -7.19 -12.20
C LYS A 22 1.75 -7.37 -10.69
N GLU A 23 2.67 -6.86 -9.90
CA GLU A 23 2.60 -6.94 -8.44
C GLU A 23 1.46 -6.07 -7.89
N LEU A 24 1.24 -4.90 -8.46
CA LEU A 24 0.10 -4.06 -8.10
C LEU A 24 -1.22 -4.76 -8.42
N GLU A 25 -1.30 -5.46 -9.53
CA GLU A 25 -2.49 -6.22 -9.89
C GLU A 25 -2.72 -7.40 -8.93
N THR A 26 -1.65 -8.07 -8.52
CA THR A 26 -1.73 -9.13 -7.50
C THR A 26 -2.24 -8.56 -6.17
N PHE A 27 -1.73 -7.42 -5.76
CA PHE A 27 -2.20 -6.73 -4.55
C PHE A 27 -3.68 -6.38 -4.63
N ARG A 28 -4.11 -5.82 -5.76
CA ARG A 28 -5.51 -5.49 -6.01
C ARG A 28 -6.42 -6.72 -5.83
N LYS A 29 -6.03 -7.84 -6.40
CA LYS A 29 -6.79 -9.10 -6.29
C LYS A 29 -6.85 -9.60 -4.86
N LEU A 30 -5.78 -9.43 -4.08
CA LEU A 30 -5.76 -9.79 -2.67
C LEU A 30 -6.74 -8.94 -1.86
N ILE A 31 -6.80 -7.64 -2.13
CA ILE A 31 -7.77 -6.75 -1.47
C ILE A 31 -9.19 -7.24 -1.76
N ILE A 32 -9.51 -7.52 -3.02
CA ILE A 32 -10.85 -7.97 -3.42
C ILE A 32 -11.20 -9.28 -2.71
N MET A 33 -10.29 -10.23 -2.73
CA MET A 33 -10.51 -11.54 -2.13
C MET A 33 -10.75 -11.45 -0.63
N ARG A 34 -9.94 -10.66 0.07
CA ARG A 34 -10.02 -10.54 1.53
C ARG A 34 -11.11 -9.59 1.99
N ASN A 35 -11.59 -8.70 1.13
CA ASN A 35 -12.60 -7.73 1.51
C ASN A 35 -13.94 -8.37 1.92
N ASN A 36 -14.18 -9.60 1.52
CA ASN A 36 -15.36 -10.37 1.93
C ASN A 36 -15.28 -10.77 3.42
N ASP A 37 -14.08 -10.99 3.93
CA ASP A 37 -13.84 -11.47 5.30
C ASP A 37 -13.45 -10.32 6.23
N ILE A 38 -12.71 -9.36 5.71
CA ILE A 38 -12.19 -8.21 6.45
C ILE A 38 -12.63 -6.96 5.71
N ASN A 39 -13.17 -5.99 6.43
CA ASN A 39 -13.64 -4.76 5.83
C ASN A 39 -12.46 -3.83 5.49
N LEU A 40 -11.72 -4.18 4.45
CA LEU A 40 -10.51 -3.46 4.02
C LEU A 40 -10.84 -2.12 3.38
N ILE A 41 -11.82 -2.12 2.49
CA ILE A 41 -12.32 -0.92 1.82
C ILE A 41 -13.84 -0.93 1.95
N SER A 42 -14.45 0.25 1.93
CA SER A 42 -15.89 0.34 2.08
C SER A 42 -16.60 -0.25 0.87
N SER A 43 -17.80 -0.79 1.08
CA SER A 43 -18.61 -1.35 0.00
C SER A 43 -18.95 -0.31 -1.07
N THR A 44 -19.00 0.96 -0.70
CA THR A 44 -19.28 2.05 -1.64
C THR A 44 -18.11 2.35 -2.56
N THR A 45 -16.90 1.87 -2.23
CA THR A 45 -15.71 2.07 -3.06
C THR A 45 -15.38 0.85 -3.91
N ILE A 46 -16.23 -0.19 -3.87
CA ILE A 46 -16.06 -1.37 -4.73
C ILE A 46 -16.39 -0.96 -6.18
N GLY A 47 -15.57 -1.43 -7.12
CA GLY A 47 -15.70 -1.09 -8.54
C GLY A 47 -14.57 -0.17 -8.98
N ALA A 48 -14.86 0.75 -9.90
CA ALA A 48 -13.85 1.63 -10.50
C ALA A 48 -13.09 2.47 -9.47
N SER A 49 -13.73 2.86 -8.37
CA SER A 49 -13.10 3.73 -7.37
C SER A 49 -11.99 3.05 -6.58
N LYS A 50 -12.04 1.72 -6.37
CA LYS A 50 -10.96 1.01 -5.66
C LYS A 50 -9.67 0.98 -6.47
N ASP A 51 -9.80 0.84 -7.79
CA ASP A 51 -8.66 0.84 -8.70
C ASP A 51 -8.01 2.22 -8.71
N ARG A 52 -8.84 3.25 -8.65
CA ARG A 52 -8.39 4.62 -8.54
C ARG A 52 -7.56 4.84 -7.27
N HIS A 53 -7.90 4.17 -6.16
CA HIS A 53 -7.14 4.29 -4.92
C HIS A 53 -5.70 3.79 -5.07
N ILE A 54 -5.50 2.71 -5.83
CA ILE A 54 -4.15 2.20 -6.11
C ILE A 54 -3.39 3.19 -6.99
N VAL A 55 -4.01 3.70 -8.04
CA VAL A 55 -3.38 4.67 -8.93
C VAL A 55 -3.03 5.97 -8.19
N ASP A 56 -3.96 6.48 -7.39
CA ASP A 56 -3.73 7.68 -6.59
C ASP A 56 -2.57 7.48 -5.61
N SER A 57 -2.51 6.31 -4.97
CA SER A 57 -1.41 5.97 -4.07
C SER A 57 -0.07 5.89 -4.82
N ALA A 58 -0.06 5.29 -6.00
CA ALA A 58 1.13 5.17 -6.82
C ALA A 58 1.69 6.52 -7.24
N GLN A 59 0.82 7.51 -7.48
CA GLN A 59 1.24 8.85 -7.88
C GLN A 59 2.03 9.58 -6.79
N ILE A 60 1.87 9.16 -5.53
CA ILE A 60 2.64 9.72 -4.41
C ILE A 60 4.13 9.46 -4.58
N ILE A 61 4.51 8.47 -5.39
CA ILE A 61 5.91 8.11 -5.60
C ILE A 61 6.76 9.29 -6.08
N ASP A 62 6.18 10.25 -6.78
CA ASP A 62 6.87 11.45 -7.24
C ASP A 62 7.35 12.34 -6.10
N PHE A 63 6.72 12.20 -4.94
CA PHE A 63 7.05 12.98 -3.74
C PHE A 63 7.94 12.19 -2.77
N VAL A 64 8.23 10.92 -3.07
CA VAL A 64 9.07 10.08 -2.24
C VAL A 64 10.53 10.29 -2.61
N ASP A 65 11.33 10.65 -1.60
CA ASP A 65 12.77 10.75 -1.78
C ASP A 65 13.37 9.34 -1.83
N LYS A 66 13.80 8.94 -3.02
CA LYS A 66 14.33 7.59 -3.30
C LYS A 66 15.63 7.30 -2.56
N ASN A 67 16.28 8.31 -2.00
CA ASN A 67 17.52 8.15 -1.26
C ASN A 67 17.29 7.92 0.24
N ARG A 68 16.04 7.97 0.68
CA ARG A 68 15.70 7.71 2.09
C ARG A 68 15.67 6.22 2.38
N SER A 69 15.81 5.87 3.64
CA SER A 69 15.89 4.48 4.09
C SER A 69 14.62 3.98 4.75
N VAL A 70 13.84 4.86 5.37
CA VAL A 70 12.64 4.47 6.12
C VAL A 70 11.48 5.40 5.82
N CYS A 71 10.38 4.81 5.41
CA CYS A 71 9.09 5.47 5.23
C CYS A 71 8.07 4.85 6.19
N THR A 72 7.31 5.67 6.87
CA THR A 72 6.26 5.21 7.79
C THR A 72 4.89 5.57 7.26
N ASP A 73 4.00 4.58 7.22
CA ASP A 73 2.59 4.76 6.86
C ASP A 73 1.74 4.67 8.13
N LEU A 74 1.05 5.75 8.45
CA LEU A 74 0.21 5.83 9.63
C LEU A 74 -1.23 5.43 9.29
N GLY A 75 -1.73 4.39 9.98
CA GLY A 75 -3.06 3.90 9.73
C GLY A 75 -3.17 3.25 8.36
N SER A 76 -2.32 2.27 8.10
CA SER A 76 -2.16 1.66 6.78
C SER A 76 -3.43 1.05 6.19
N GLY A 77 -4.35 0.60 7.04
CA GLY A 77 -5.62 0.00 6.58
C GLY A 77 -5.41 -1.15 5.60
N ALA A 78 -5.92 -0.99 4.39
CA ALA A 78 -5.74 -1.97 3.31
C ALA A 78 -4.35 -1.92 2.67
N GLY A 79 -3.47 -1.02 3.11
CA GLY A 79 -2.12 -0.85 2.55
C GLY A 79 -2.03 0.28 1.53
N LEU A 80 -2.90 1.26 1.66
CA LEU A 80 -2.95 2.41 0.76
C LEU A 80 -2.58 3.68 1.56
N PRO A 81 -1.44 4.33 1.32
CA PRO A 81 -0.52 4.10 0.20
C PRO A 81 0.68 3.17 0.50
N GLY A 82 0.88 2.74 1.73
CA GLY A 82 2.10 2.09 2.17
C GLY A 82 2.53 0.87 1.33
N ILE A 83 1.63 -0.08 1.11
CA ILE A 83 1.94 -1.28 0.32
C ILE A 83 2.21 -0.93 -1.14
N VAL A 84 1.43 -0.01 -1.72
CA VAL A 84 1.64 0.43 -3.10
C VAL A 84 3.04 1.01 -3.27
N LEU A 85 3.46 1.88 -2.36
CA LEU A 85 4.79 2.49 -2.38
C LEU A 85 5.88 1.44 -2.18
N ALA A 86 5.66 0.48 -1.28
CA ALA A 86 6.62 -0.60 -1.05
C ALA A 86 6.81 -1.46 -2.30
N ILE A 87 5.73 -1.75 -3.03
CA ILE A 87 5.80 -2.48 -4.30
C ILE A 87 6.65 -1.71 -5.32
N ILE A 88 6.36 -0.42 -5.48
CA ILE A 88 7.07 0.41 -6.46
C ILE A 88 8.55 0.55 -6.08
N MET A 89 8.83 0.84 -4.82
CA MET A 89 10.21 1.05 -4.35
C MET A 89 11.04 -0.22 -4.33
N LYS A 90 10.41 -1.39 -4.26
CA LYS A 90 11.11 -2.67 -4.38
C LYS A 90 12.01 -2.74 -5.61
N HIS A 91 11.58 -2.13 -6.69
CA HIS A 91 12.32 -2.13 -7.96
C HIS A 91 13.15 -0.86 -8.18
N LYS A 92 13.06 0.12 -7.29
CA LYS A 92 13.80 1.40 -7.40
C LYS A 92 14.84 1.56 -6.30
N ASN A 93 14.51 1.17 -5.08
CA ASN A 93 15.40 1.18 -3.92
C ASN A 93 14.98 0.07 -2.97
N SER A 94 15.50 -1.14 -3.18
CA SER A 94 15.15 -2.33 -2.41
C SER A 94 15.53 -2.23 -0.93
N ASN A 95 16.40 -1.27 -0.56
CA ASN A 95 16.82 -1.07 0.83
C ASN A 95 15.83 -0.21 1.62
N MET A 96 14.92 0.49 0.95
CA MET A 96 13.93 1.32 1.65
C MET A 96 12.94 0.43 2.40
N GLN A 97 12.85 0.64 3.71
CA GLN A 97 11.92 -0.08 4.57
C GLN A 97 10.65 0.75 4.77
N PHE A 98 9.52 0.06 4.71
CA PHE A 98 8.20 0.66 4.98
C PHE A 98 7.67 0.12 6.30
N ASN A 99 7.48 1.01 7.26
CA ASN A 99 6.88 0.70 8.54
C ASN A 99 5.39 1.01 8.47
N LEU A 100 4.57 -0.02 8.61
CA LEU A 100 3.12 0.06 8.45
C LEU A 100 2.45 -0.06 9.83
N TYR A 101 1.85 1.02 10.29
CA TYR A 101 1.14 1.04 11.57
C TYR A 101 -0.36 0.86 11.35
N GLU A 102 -0.92 -0.16 11.95
CA GLU A 102 -2.34 -0.47 11.84
C GLU A 102 -2.87 -1.03 13.17
N LYS A 103 -3.87 -0.37 13.75
CA LYS A 103 -4.44 -0.76 15.03
C LYS A 103 -5.34 -1.99 14.94
N SER A 104 -5.96 -2.25 13.80
CA SER A 104 -6.81 -3.41 13.59
C SER A 104 -5.96 -4.67 13.44
N TYR A 105 -6.19 -5.67 14.28
CA TYR A 105 -5.49 -6.95 14.20
C TYR A 105 -5.67 -7.61 12.84
N HIS A 106 -6.92 -7.68 12.36
CA HIS A 106 -7.22 -8.35 11.09
C HIS A 106 -6.57 -7.66 9.90
N LYS A 107 -6.58 -6.33 9.89
CA LYS A 107 -5.94 -5.56 8.82
C LYS A 107 -4.43 -5.69 8.88
N SER A 108 -3.84 -5.70 10.09
CA SER A 108 -2.40 -5.90 10.22
C SER A 108 -1.97 -7.28 9.72
N LYS A 109 -2.78 -8.31 9.96
CA LYS A 109 -2.51 -9.66 9.45
C LYS A 109 -2.60 -9.70 7.92
N PHE A 110 -3.53 -8.99 7.33
CA PHE A 110 -3.61 -8.84 5.87
C PHE A 110 -2.35 -8.19 5.31
N LEU A 111 -1.88 -7.11 5.95
CA LEU A 111 -0.64 -6.43 5.52
C LEU A 111 0.56 -7.37 5.59
N GLU A 112 0.66 -8.19 6.63
CA GLU A 112 1.72 -9.19 6.76
C GLU A 112 1.64 -10.25 5.65
N GLU A 113 0.43 -10.71 5.32
CA GLU A 113 0.21 -11.68 4.25
C GLU A 113 0.67 -11.13 2.90
N VAL A 114 0.25 -9.91 2.56
CA VAL A 114 0.64 -9.25 1.31
C VAL A 114 2.16 -9.07 1.25
N SER A 115 2.74 -8.62 2.35
CA SER A 115 4.19 -8.38 2.43
C SER A 115 4.99 -9.64 2.17
N ARG A 116 4.54 -10.78 2.70
CA ARG A 116 5.17 -12.08 2.44
C ARG A 116 5.00 -12.51 1.00
N LYS A 117 3.76 -12.45 0.49
CA LYS A 117 3.46 -12.91 -0.88
C LYS A 117 4.24 -12.15 -1.93
N LEU A 118 4.40 -10.86 -1.75
CA LEU A 118 5.09 -10.00 -2.71
C LEU A 118 6.55 -9.75 -2.34
N ASN A 119 7.02 -10.36 -1.26
CA ASN A 119 8.40 -10.22 -0.79
C ASN A 119 8.80 -8.74 -0.65
N LEU A 120 8.02 -8.00 0.11
CA LEU A 120 8.23 -6.57 0.32
C LEU A 120 9.13 -6.29 1.52
N ASN A 121 9.86 -5.18 1.47
CA ASN A 121 10.66 -4.71 2.59
C ASN A 121 9.78 -3.87 3.53
N THR A 122 8.92 -4.55 4.26
CA THR A 122 7.96 -3.93 5.18
C THR A 122 8.10 -4.49 6.57
N LYS A 123 7.68 -3.68 7.54
CA LYS A 123 7.52 -4.09 8.92
C LYS A 123 6.15 -3.62 9.39
N VAL A 124 5.32 -4.56 9.81
CA VAL A 124 3.94 -4.27 10.20
C VAL A 124 3.86 -4.20 11.73
N PHE A 125 3.29 -3.09 12.22
CA PHE A 125 3.08 -2.86 13.64
C PHE A 125 1.58 -2.82 13.92
N ASN A 126 1.11 -3.80 14.66
CA ASN A 126 -0.28 -3.82 15.15
C ASN A 126 -0.37 -2.99 16.42
N GLN A 127 -0.33 -1.68 16.25
CA GLN A 127 -0.29 -0.73 17.34
C GLN A 127 -1.12 0.50 17.00
N ASN A 128 -1.62 1.16 18.06
CA ASN A 128 -2.21 2.49 17.91
C ASN A 128 -1.08 3.51 17.85
N ILE A 129 -1.01 4.26 16.76
CA ILE A 129 0.04 5.24 16.53
C ILE A 129 0.09 6.33 17.63
N PHE A 130 -1.04 6.64 18.24
CA PHE A 130 -1.11 7.64 19.31
C PHE A 130 -0.44 7.18 20.59
N GLU A 131 -0.11 5.88 20.72
CA GLU A 131 0.60 5.33 21.85
C GLU A 131 2.11 5.27 21.61
N GLN A 132 2.55 5.63 20.41
CA GLN A 132 3.98 5.68 20.07
C GLN A 132 4.60 7.01 20.48
N GLU A 133 5.64 6.94 21.32
CA GLU A 133 6.36 8.14 21.74
C GLU A 133 7.36 8.61 20.69
N ASN A 134 8.01 7.68 20.00
CA ASN A 134 9.05 7.97 19.03
C ASN A 134 8.89 7.14 17.76
N LEU A 135 8.79 7.84 16.63
CA LEU A 135 8.85 7.21 15.32
C LEU A 135 10.21 7.45 14.69
N HIS A 136 10.95 6.39 14.48
CA HIS A 136 12.22 6.46 13.74
C HIS A 136 11.91 6.36 12.25
N SER A 137 11.61 7.49 11.64
CA SER A 137 11.24 7.55 10.24
C SER A 137 11.80 8.79 9.59
N GLU A 138 12.23 8.64 8.34
CA GLU A 138 12.76 9.75 7.56
C GLU A 138 11.66 10.54 6.88
N PHE A 139 10.54 9.89 6.55
CA PHE A 139 9.34 10.59 6.13
C PHE A 139 8.10 9.75 6.42
N ILE A 140 6.97 10.43 6.46
CA ILE A 140 5.70 9.85 6.88
C ILE A 140 4.68 10.07 5.78
N VAL A 141 3.90 9.04 5.50
CA VAL A 141 2.74 9.11 4.62
C VAL A 141 1.50 8.73 5.41
N ALA A 142 0.38 9.27 5.02
CA ALA A 142 -0.91 8.93 5.60
C ALA A 142 -2.01 9.22 4.61
N ARG A 143 -3.07 8.41 4.67
CA ARG A 143 -4.25 8.62 3.83
C ARG A 143 -5.49 8.38 4.68
N ALA A 144 -6.41 9.36 4.65
CA ALA A 144 -7.66 9.28 5.41
C ALA A 144 -7.44 8.86 6.87
N PHE A 145 -6.35 9.33 7.45
CA PHE A 145 -6.01 9.05 8.84
C PHE A 145 -6.96 9.83 9.76
N LYS A 146 -7.58 9.10 10.69
CA LYS A 146 -8.52 9.67 11.64
C LYS A 146 -8.07 9.46 13.07
#